data_07c64316a0e8c6d6107f6a5c23998464
#
_entry.id   07c64316a0e8c6d6107f6a5c23998464
#
_cell.length_a   1.000
_cell.length_b   1.000
_cell.length_c   1.000
_cell.angle_alpha   90.00
_cell.angle_beta   90.00
_cell.angle_gamma   90.00
#
_symmetry.space_group_name_H-M   'P 1'
#
loop_
_entity.id
_entity.type
_entity.pdbx_description
1 polymer ?
#
loop_
_entity_poly.entity_id
_entity_poly.type
_entity_poly.pdbx_seq_one_letter_code
_entity_poly.pdbx_strand_id
1 'polypeptide(L)'
;GDALALPDAMDALRASVAHLTAVPGDEPLTEAARIVGAIAVFATAWGRGTSRVPPNARLPHAADYLRMTSTRAPSPAEVAALDAYLVTVIDHGMNASTFAARVVASTASDTVSAVVAGIGALKGKLHGGAPGPVLDMLDAIGEPEAARAWLSETLCRRERIMGMGHRIYRVRDPRAFVLERALAQLEAASTARSLIGHRLRLARAVEKEAEIQLAAH
;
A
#
# COMPACT_ATOMS: atom_id res chain seq x y z
N GLY A 1 -6.52 -23.17 -0.98
CA GLY A 1 -6.89 -23.29 0.41
C GLY A 1 -5.81 -22.86 1.35
N ASP A 2 -4.71 -23.60 1.39
CA ASP A 2 -3.72 -23.48 2.47
C ASP A 2 -2.92 -22.17 2.45
N ALA A 3 -2.66 -21.59 1.28
CA ALA A 3 -1.92 -20.34 1.16
C ALA A 3 -2.59 -19.17 1.89
N LEU A 4 -3.92 -19.04 1.80
CA LEU A 4 -4.68 -17.98 2.48
C LEU A 4 -4.89 -18.24 3.98
N ALA A 5 -4.51 -19.41 4.49
CA ALA A 5 -4.52 -19.72 5.92
C ALA A 5 -3.24 -19.29 6.65
N LEU A 6 -2.21 -18.85 5.92
CA LEU A 6 -0.97 -18.36 6.52
C LEU A 6 -1.24 -17.09 7.34
N PRO A 7 -0.67 -16.97 8.55
CA PRO A 7 -0.94 -15.84 9.44
C PRO A 7 -0.35 -14.52 8.98
N ASP A 8 0.73 -14.55 8.20
CA ASP A 8 1.35 -13.35 7.65
C ASP A 8 0.79 -13.05 6.25
N ALA A 9 0.31 -11.81 6.05
CA ALA A 9 -0.30 -11.37 4.80
C ALA A 9 0.62 -11.50 3.58
N MET A 10 1.91 -11.16 3.75
CA MET A 10 2.86 -11.23 2.65
C MET A 10 3.25 -12.67 2.31
N ASP A 11 3.30 -13.57 3.29
CA ASP A 11 3.49 -15.00 3.05
C ASP A 11 2.27 -15.61 2.36
N ALA A 12 1.07 -15.26 2.79
CA ALA A 12 -0.17 -15.68 2.16
C ALA A 12 -0.25 -15.19 0.70
N LEU A 13 0.08 -13.92 0.46
CA LEU A 13 0.09 -13.36 -0.89
C LEU A 13 1.13 -14.05 -1.78
N ARG A 14 2.36 -14.20 -1.31
CA ARG A 14 3.44 -14.85 -2.04
C ARG A 14 3.07 -16.29 -2.41
N ALA A 15 2.57 -17.05 -1.45
CA ALA A 15 2.13 -18.42 -1.67
C ALA A 15 0.95 -18.50 -2.64
N SER A 16 -0.02 -17.59 -2.52
CA SER A 16 -1.16 -17.56 -3.44
C SER A 16 -0.76 -17.21 -4.87
N VAL A 17 0.13 -16.23 -5.06
CA VAL A 17 0.65 -15.89 -6.40
C VAL A 17 1.46 -17.04 -7.00
N ALA A 18 2.23 -17.77 -6.19
CA ALA A 18 2.98 -18.94 -6.65
C ALA A 18 2.10 -20.10 -7.15
N HIS A 19 0.80 -20.10 -6.87
CA HIS A 19 -0.14 -21.06 -7.45
C HIS A 19 -0.69 -20.64 -8.81
N LEU A 20 -0.40 -19.43 -9.27
CA LEU A 20 -0.73 -19.05 -10.63
C LEU A 20 0.19 -19.78 -11.61
N THR A 21 -0.37 -20.12 -12.76
CA THR A 21 0.39 -20.73 -13.85
C THR A 21 0.42 -19.77 -15.04
N ALA A 22 1.54 -19.70 -15.73
CA ALA A 22 1.60 -19.01 -17.02
C ALA A 22 0.59 -19.66 -18.00
N VAL A 23 -0.08 -18.83 -18.79
CA VAL A 23 -0.97 -19.31 -19.83
C VAL A 23 -0.22 -19.25 -21.17
N PRO A 24 0.05 -20.39 -21.80
CA PRO A 24 0.76 -20.41 -23.07
C PRO A 24 0.07 -19.55 -24.13
N GLY A 25 0.81 -18.63 -24.73
CA GLY A 25 0.31 -17.75 -25.77
C GLY A 25 -0.31 -16.43 -25.27
N ASP A 26 -0.40 -16.20 -23.97
CA ASP A 26 -0.82 -14.90 -23.44
C ASP A 26 0.19 -13.81 -23.85
N GLU A 27 -0.35 -12.67 -24.30
CA GLU A 27 0.44 -11.47 -24.46
C GLU A 27 0.95 -10.96 -23.09
N PRO A 28 2.19 -10.42 -22.99
CA PRO A 28 2.79 -10.01 -21.71
C PRO A 28 1.92 -9.06 -20.88
N LEU A 29 1.20 -8.12 -21.51
CA LEU A 29 0.30 -7.22 -20.80
C LEU A 29 -0.93 -7.93 -20.26
N THR A 30 -1.45 -8.93 -20.96
CA THR A 30 -2.56 -9.76 -20.50
C THR A 30 -2.16 -10.56 -19.27
N GLU A 31 -0.99 -11.17 -19.30
CA GLU A 31 -0.44 -11.91 -18.15
C GLU A 31 -0.22 -10.99 -16.96
N ALA A 32 0.37 -9.81 -17.17
CA ALA A 32 0.59 -8.83 -16.12
C ALA A 32 -0.74 -8.36 -15.49
N ALA A 33 -1.75 -8.04 -16.31
CA ALA A 33 -3.08 -7.66 -15.84
C ALA A 33 -3.75 -8.77 -15.02
N ARG A 34 -3.60 -10.02 -15.45
CA ARG A 34 -4.10 -11.20 -14.73
C ARG A 34 -3.44 -11.36 -13.36
N ILE A 35 -2.12 -11.17 -13.26
CA ILE A 35 -1.39 -11.24 -12.01
C ILE A 35 -1.82 -10.10 -11.06
N VAL A 36 -1.92 -8.86 -11.58
CA VAL A 36 -2.39 -7.70 -10.80
C VAL A 36 -3.80 -7.93 -10.25
N GLY A 37 -4.71 -8.42 -11.09
CA GLY A 37 -6.07 -8.78 -10.66
C GLY A 37 -6.08 -9.88 -9.60
N ALA A 38 -5.28 -10.91 -9.78
CA ALA A 38 -5.16 -12.02 -8.82
C ALA A 38 -4.61 -11.55 -7.46
N ILE A 39 -3.61 -10.65 -7.45
CA ILE A 39 -3.05 -10.06 -6.23
C ILE A 39 -4.15 -9.33 -5.44
N ALA A 40 -4.97 -8.52 -6.11
CA ALA A 40 -6.09 -7.84 -5.47
C ALA A 40 -7.08 -8.82 -4.82
N VAL A 41 -7.44 -9.89 -5.54
CA VAL A 41 -8.35 -10.93 -5.04
C VAL A 41 -7.73 -11.68 -3.84
N PHE A 42 -6.46 -12.06 -3.91
CA PHE A 42 -5.79 -12.78 -2.81
C PHE A 42 -5.64 -11.92 -1.56
N ALA A 43 -5.22 -10.66 -1.71
CA ALA A 43 -5.08 -9.74 -0.59
C ALA A 43 -6.41 -9.52 0.13
N THR A 44 -7.49 -9.27 -0.62
CA THR A 44 -8.82 -9.07 -0.06
C THR A 44 -9.39 -10.36 0.55
N ALA A 45 -9.17 -11.51 -0.10
CA ALA A 45 -9.62 -12.80 0.41
C ALA A 45 -8.92 -13.19 1.72
N TRP A 46 -7.63 -12.87 1.86
CA TRP A 46 -6.90 -13.07 3.11
C TRP A 46 -7.46 -12.18 4.22
N GLY A 47 -7.60 -10.88 3.97
CA GLY A 47 -8.08 -9.91 4.97
C GLY A 47 -9.54 -10.15 5.42
N ARG A 48 -10.35 -10.78 4.58
CA ARG A 48 -11.76 -11.07 4.89
C ARG A 48 -12.00 -12.51 5.42
N GLY A 49 -11.01 -13.35 5.35
CA GLY A 49 -11.13 -14.74 5.84
C GLY A 49 -12.30 -15.49 5.19
N THR A 50 -13.29 -15.88 5.99
CA THR A 50 -14.49 -16.62 5.52
C THR A 50 -15.54 -15.74 4.82
N SER A 51 -15.50 -14.42 5.06
CA SER A 51 -16.49 -13.46 4.50
C SER A 51 -16.05 -12.90 3.14
N ARG A 52 -15.49 -13.73 2.28
CA ARG A 52 -14.95 -13.35 0.96
C ARG A 52 -16.03 -12.79 0.05
N VAL A 53 -15.66 -11.73 -0.69
CA VAL A 53 -16.51 -11.14 -1.71
C VAL A 53 -15.89 -11.47 -3.08
N PRO A 54 -16.62 -12.11 -4.00
CA PRO A 54 -16.07 -12.47 -5.31
C PRO A 54 -15.75 -11.23 -6.14
N PRO A 55 -14.72 -11.28 -7.01
CA PRO A 55 -14.39 -10.17 -7.90
C PRO A 55 -15.53 -9.92 -8.92
N ASN A 56 -15.61 -8.67 -9.37
CA ASN A 56 -16.56 -8.24 -10.40
C ASN A 56 -15.81 -7.58 -11.57
N ALA A 57 -15.60 -8.33 -12.65
CA ALA A 57 -14.89 -7.88 -13.83
C ALA A 57 -15.56 -6.71 -14.60
N ARG A 58 -16.77 -6.29 -14.21
CA ARG A 58 -17.46 -5.13 -14.81
C ARG A 58 -17.07 -3.82 -14.13
N LEU A 59 -16.37 -3.87 -13.00
CA LEU A 59 -15.93 -2.68 -12.25
C LEU A 59 -14.48 -2.33 -12.59
N PRO A 60 -14.12 -1.03 -12.53
CA PRO A 60 -12.72 -0.61 -12.52
C PRO A 60 -11.96 -1.25 -11.34
N HIS A 61 -10.66 -1.49 -11.52
CA HIS A 61 -9.84 -2.23 -10.57
C HIS A 61 -9.89 -1.67 -9.13
N ALA A 62 -9.71 -0.34 -8.98
CA ALA A 62 -9.78 0.30 -7.67
C ALA A 62 -11.17 0.18 -7.02
N ALA A 63 -12.24 0.31 -7.82
CA ALA A 63 -13.62 0.18 -7.33
C ALA A 63 -13.90 -1.25 -6.84
N ASP A 64 -13.48 -2.25 -7.60
CA ASP A 64 -13.69 -3.64 -7.21
C ASP A 64 -12.84 -4.03 -5.99
N TYR A 65 -11.59 -3.59 -5.93
CA TYR A 65 -10.75 -3.80 -4.76
C TYR A 65 -11.40 -3.24 -3.48
N LEU A 66 -11.85 -1.99 -3.51
CA LEU A 66 -12.52 -1.37 -2.36
C LEU A 66 -13.82 -2.07 -1.99
N ARG A 67 -14.59 -2.51 -2.98
CA ARG A 67 -15.81 -3.31 -2.75
C ARG A 67 -15.49 -4.65 -2.10
N MET A 68 -14.43 -5.31 -2.52
CA MET A 68 -13.99 -6.58 -1.94
C MET A 68 -13.45 -6.42 -0.51
N THR A 69 -12.85 -5.28 -0.16
CA THR A 69 -12.33 -5.03 1.20
C THR A 69 -13.39 -4.54 2.18
N SER A 70 -14.46 -3.90 1.70
CA SER A 70 -15.46 -3.23 2.52
C SER A 70 -16.77 -4.01 2.60
N THR A 71 -17.58 -3.69 3.61
CA THR A 71 -18.99 -4.15 3.73
C THR A 71 -19.97 -3.18 3.06
N ARG A 72 -19.49 -2.05 2.56
CA ARG A 72 -20.29 -1.01 1.88
C ARG A 72 -19.75 -0.73 0.47
N ALA A 73 -20.58 -0.15 -0.36
CA ALA A 73 -20.13 0.36 -1.65
C ALA A 73 -19.14 1.52 -1.44
N PRO A 74 -17.99 1.55 -2.16
CA PRO A 74 -17.07 2.67 -2.11
C PRO A 74 -17.70 3.92 -2.76
N SER A 75 -17.37 5.10 -2.21
CA SER A 75 -17.74 6.37 -2.86
C SER A 75 -16.84 6.64 -4.08
N PRO A 76 -17.30 7.48 -5.02
CA PRO A 76 -16.47 7.90 -6.16
C PRO A 76 -15.13 8.52 -5.74
N ALA A 77 -15.11 9.28 -4.63
CA ALA A 77 -13.89 9.89 -4.11
C ALA A 77 -12.88 8.86 -3.57
N GLU A 78 -13.36 7.82 -2.90
CA GLU A 78 -12.50 6.70 -2.44
C GLU A 78 -11.91 5.95 -3.62
N VAL A 79 -12.71 5.68 -4.64
CA VAL A 79 -12.24 5.02 -5.86
C VAL A 79 -11.19 5.87 -6.55
N ALA A 80 -11.43 7.17 -6.74
CA ALA A 80 -10.48 8.07 -7.39
C ALA A 80 -9.18 8.22 -6.59
N ALA A 81 -9.24 8.25 -5.26
CA ALA A 81 -8.06 8.34 -4.42
C ALA A 81 -7.19 7.08 -4.50
N LEU A 82 -7.81 5.89 -4.46
CA LEU A 82 -7.08 4.63 -4.62
C LEU A 82 -6.51 4.49 -6.03
N ASP A 83 -7.26 4.86 -7.05
CA ASP A 83 -6.80 4.81 -8.45
C ASP A 83 -5.59 5.72 -8.66
N ALA A 84 -5.64 6.96 -8.14
CA ALA A 84 -4.51 7.87 -8.16
C ALA A 84 -3.27 7.28 -7.46
N TYR A 85 -3.44 6.61 -6.31
CA TYR A 85 -2.36 5.92 -5.63
C TYR A 85 -1.77 4.80 -6.51
N LEU A 86 -2.59 3.89 -7.01
CA LEU A 86 -2.14 2.75 -7.81
C LEU A 86 -1.39 3.20 -9.07
N VAL A 87 -1.90 4.21 -9.77
CA VAL A 87 -1.23 4.77 -10.95
C VAL A 87 0.09 5.44 -10.57
N THR A 88 0.13 6.17 -9.46
CA THR A 88 1.33 6.88 -9.03
C THR A 88 2.47 5.93 -8.63
N VAL A 89 2.15 4.75 -8.09
CA VAL A 89 3.16 3.77 -7.64
C VAL A 89 3.48 2.69 -8.67
N ILE A 90 2.87 2.73 -9.86
CA ILE A 90 3.07 1.71 -10.91
C ILE A 90 4.53 1.64 -11.37
N ASP A 91 5.22 2.78 -11.37
CA ASP A 91 6.66 2.86 -11.55
C ASP A 91 7.32 3.34 -10.26
N HIS A 92 8.20 2.53 -9.73
CA HIS A 92 8.97 2.82 -8.51
C HIS A 92 10.49 2.77 -8.75
N GLY A 93 10.90 2.82 -9.99
CA GLY A 93 12.30 2.74 -10.40
C GLY A 93 12.96 1.40 -10.06
N MET A 94 14.29 1.37 -10.08
CA MET A 94 15.09 0.18 -9.77
C MET A 94 15.27 0.02 -8.26
N ASN A 95 14.27 -0.51 -7.61
CA ASN A 95 14.32 -0.91 -6.19
C ASN A 95 14.67 -2.40 -6.04
N ALA A 96 14.81 -2.87 -4.79
CA ALA A 96 15.24 -4.25 -4.51
C ALA A 96 14.27 -5.30 -5.07
N SER A 97 12.97 -5.09 -5.02
CA SER A 97 11.98 -6.03 -5.57
C SER A 97 11.97 -6.04 -7.09
N THR A 98 12.08 -4.87 -7.74
CA THR A 98 12.25 -4.76 -9.19
C THR A 98 13.54 -5.45 -9.64
N PHE A 99 14.63 -5.26 -8.91
CA PHE A 99 15.90 -5.94 -9.20
C PHE A 99 15.76 -7.46 -9.09
N ALA A 100 15.18 -7.97 -8.00
CA ALA A 100 14.97 -9.40 -7.80
C ALA A 100 14.10 -10.01 -8.92
N ALA A 101 12.99 -9.36 -9.28
CA ALA A 101 12.13 -9.80 -10.36
C ALA A 101 12.86 -9.83 -11.71
N ARG A 102 13.66 -8.80 -12.01
CA ARG A 102 14.45 -8.73 -13.25
C ARG A 102 15.53 -9.79 -13.32
N VAL A 103 16.17 -10.13 -12.20
CA VAL A 103 17.15 -11.23 -12.16
C VAL A 103 16.48 -12.54 -12.55
N VAL A 104 15.31 -12.86 -11.99
CA VAL A 104 14.58 -14.08 -12.37
C VAL A 104 14.14 -14.03 -13.83
N ALA A 105 13.55 -12.93 -14.27
CA ALA A 105 13.13 -12.77 -15.67
C ALA A 105 14.29 -12.88 -16.68
N SER A 106 15.49 -12.44 -16.30
CA SER A 106 16.69 -12.52 -17.17
C SER A 106 17.14 -13.96 -17.49
N THR A 107 16.66 -14.94 -16.73
CA THR A 107 16.90 -16.37 -16.97
C THR A 107 15.90 -17.00 -17.94
N ALA A 108 15.02 -16.20 -18.56
CA ALA A 108 13.87 -16.67 -19.34
C ALA A 108 12.84 -17.48 -18.53
N SER A 109 12.80 -17.26 -17.21
CA SER A 109 11.74 -17.79 -16.36
C SER A 109 10.40 -17.03 -16.59
N ASP A 110 9.30 -17.63 -16.17
CA ASP A 110 7.96 -17.07 -16.33
C ASP A 110 7.74 -15.82 -15.45
N THR A 111 6.74 -15.01 -15.82
CA THR A 111 6.39 -13.77 -15.13
C THR A 111 5.92 -14.01 -13.69
N VAL A 112 5.22 -15.11 -13.42
CA VAL A 112 4.76 -15.46 -12.08
C VAL A 112 5.96 -15.67 -11.16
N SER A 113 6.95 -16.44 -11.59
CA SER A 113 8.21 -16.68 -10.85
C SER A 113 8.94 -15.36 -10.55
N ALA A 114 9.02 -14.45 -11.52
CA ALA A 114 9.62 -13.14 -11.34
C ALA A 114 8.86 -12.30 -10.31
N VAL A 115 7.52 -12.28 -10.35
CA VAL A 115 6.68 -11.55 -9.39
C VAL A 115 6.80 -12.17 -7.99
N VAL A 116 6.83 -13.49 -7.85
CA VAL A 116 7.03 -14.17 -6.56
C VAL A 116 8.38 -13.78 -5.93
N ALA A 117 9.44 -13.70 -6.72
CA ALA A 117 10.75 -13.22 -6.24
C ALA A 117 10.68 -11.75 -5.80
N GLY A 118 9.97 -10.89 -6.57
CA GLY A 118 9.70 -9.50 -6.21
C GLY A 118 8.96 -9.35 -4.89
N ILE A 119 7.90 -10.15 -4.66
CA ILE A 119 7.14 -10.18 -3.40
C ILE A 119 8.05 -10.63 -2.25
N GLY A 120 8.90 -11.63 -2.47
CA GLY A 120 9.87 -12.08 -1.47
C GLY A 120 10.83 -10.98 -1.03
N ALA A 121 11.35 -10.19 -1.97
CA ALA A 121 12.19 -9.04 -1.66
C ALA A 121 11.39 -7.91 -0.98
N LEU A 122 10.16 -7.66 -1.42
CA LEU A 122 9.26 -6.63 -0.88
C LEU A 122 8.93 -6.88 0.60
N LYS A 123 8.80 -8.13 1.02
CA LYS A 123 8.56 -8.52 2.43
C LYS A 123 9.69 -8.09 3.37
N GLY A 124 10.88 -7.83 2.86
CA GLY A 124 12.04 -7.50 3.69
C GLY A 124 11.84 -6.23 4.54
N LYS A 125 12.21 -6.28 5.82
CA LYS A 125 12.09 -5.17 6.79
C LYS A 125 12.76 -3.87 6.33
N LEU A 126 13.76 -3.96 5.48
CA LEU A 126 14.49 -2.81 4.95
C LEU A 126 13.91 -2.30 3.62
N HIS A 127 12.79 -2.83 3.15
CA HIS A 127 12.19 -2.49 1.87
C HIS A 127 10.69 -2.15 2.00
N GLY A 128 9.78 -3.10 1.85
CA GLY A 128 8.34 -2.86 1.80
C GLY A 128 7.63 -2.77 3.16
N GLY A 129 8.35 -2.87 4.26
CA GLY A 129 7.78 -2.88 5.61
C GLY A 129 7.40 -1.49 6.18
N ALA A 130 7.65 -0.40 5.46
CA ALA A 130 7.45 0.95 5.98
C ALA A 130 5.98 1.38 6.21
N PRO A 131 4.99 1.04 5.38
CA PRO A 131 3.61 1.47 5.58
C PRO A 131 2.95 0.94 6.86
N GLY A 132 3.22 -0.29 7.26
CA GLY A 132 2.68 -0.86 8.51
C GLY A 132 3.02 -0.01 9.73
N PRO A 133 4.29 0.22 10.05
CA PRO A 133 4.71 1.07 11.16
C PRO A 133 4.18 2.51 11.13
N VAL A 134 3.86 3.07 9.94
CA VAL A 134 3.18 4.37 9.85
C VAL A 134 1.76 4.28 10.39
N LEU A 135 1.03 3.22 10.03
CA LEU A 135 -0.33 3.00 10.56
C LEU A 135 -0.30 2.73 12.06
N ASP A 136 0.64 1.92 12.54
CA ASP A 136 0.83 1.65 13.97
C ASP A 136 1.12 2.95 14.74
N MET A 137 1.93 3.84 14.18
CA MET A 137 2.21 5.16 14.74
C MET A 137 0.93 6.02 14.82
N LEU A 138 0.13 6.07 13.75
CA LEU A 138 -1.12 6.82 13.74
C LEU A 138 -2.12 6.24 14.76
N ASP A 139 -2.18 4.91 14.90
CA ASP A 139 -3.01 4.24 15.91
C ASP A 139 -2.54 4.55 17.34
N ALA A 140 -1.23 4.60 17.57
CA ALA A 140 -0.65 4.94 18.87
C ALA A 140 -0.90 6.40 19.26
N ILE A 141 -0.88 7.33 18.30
CA ILE A 141 -1.20 8.73 18.54
C ILE A 141 -2.71 8.92 18.81
N GLY A 142 -3.55 8.25 18.04
CA GLY A 142 -5.01 8.22 18.18
C GLY A 142 -5.72 9.49 17.76
N GLU A 143 -5.40 10.64 18.37
CA GLU A 143 -6.07 11.91 18.14
C GLU A 143 -5.12 12.99 17.60
N PRO A 144 -5.58 13.88 16.70
CA PRO A 144 -4.76 14.96 16.14
C PRO A 144 -4.05 15.83 17.18
N GLU A 145 -4.72 16.10 18.30
CA GLU A 145 -4.23 16.95 19.38
C GLU A 145 -3.06 16.32 20.14
N ALA A 146 -2.95 15.00 20.14
CA ALA A 146 -1.87 14.26 20.78
C ALA A 146 -0.58 14.21 19.94
N ALA A 147 -0.65 14.54 18.65
CA ALA A 147 0.46 14.40 17.71
C ALA A 147 1.73 15.12 18.19
N ARG A 148 1.60 16.37 18.65
CA ARG A 148 2.74 17.17 19.11
C ARG A 148 3.48 16.53 20.27
N ALA A 149 2.76 16.15 21.31
CA ALA A 149 3.35 15.56 22.52
C ALA A 149 4.02 14.23 22.21
N TRP A 150 3.33 13.38 21.45
CA TRP A 150 3.84 12.06 21.06
C TRP A 150 5.12 12.14 20.24
N LEU A 151 5.17 13.06 19.25
CA LEU A 151 6.36 13.26 18.42
C LEU A 151 7.52 13.82 19.23
N SER A 152 7.29 14.78 20.13
CA SER A 152 8.32 15.32 21.01
C SER A 152 8.95 14.24 21.90
N GLU A 153 8.13 13.38 22.48
CA GLU A 153 8.60 12.27 23.30
C GLU A 153 9.41 11.25 22.48
N THR A 154 8.94 10.92 21.29
CA THR A 154 9.63 10.01 20.35
C THR A 154 11.01 10.54 19.96
N LEU A 155 11.11 11.84 19.65
CA LEU A 155 12.38 12.49 19.34
C LEU A 155 13.32 12.56 20.55
N CYS A 156 12.80 12.84 21.76
CA CYS A 156 13.58 12.81 23.00
C CYS A 156 14.19 11.42 23.25
N ARG A 157 13.48 10.35 22.90
CA ARG A 157 14.01 8.97 22.96
C ARG A 157 14.95 8.61 21.81
N ARG A 158 15.19 9.55 20.88
CA ARG A 158 15.98 9.33 19.66
C ARG A 158 15.42 8.21 18.76
N GLU A 159 14.13 8.01 18.83
CA GLU A 159 13.42 7.07 17.96
C GLU A 159 13.07 7.74 16.63
N ARG A 160 12.88 6.91 15.59
CA ARG A 160 12.56 7.42 14.25
C ARG A 160 11.07 7.70 14.14
N ILE A 161 10.72 8.84 13.55
CA ILE A 161 9.35 9.10 13.12
C ILE A 161 9.13 8.36 11.80
N MET A 162 8.17 7.46 11.77
CA MET A 162 7.87 6.67 10.59
C MET A 162 7.22 7.53 9.50
N GLY A 163 7.59 7.25 8.24
CA GLY A 163 7.11 8.04 7.10
C GLY A 163 7.88 9.33 6.84
N MET A 164 8.80 9.72 7.73
CA MET A 164 9.61 10.92 7.56
C MET A 164 11.04 10.59 7.15
N GLY A 165 11.59 11.40 6.23
CA GLY A 165 12.93 11.23 5.68
C GLY A 165 13.02 10.11 4.64
N HIS A 166 13.98 10.23 3.73
CA HIS A 166 14.26 9.24 2.70
C HIS A 166 15.75 9.03 2.53
N ARG A 167 16.16 7.78 2.30
CA ARG A 167 17.58 7.42 2.20
C ARG A 167 18.25 7.99 0.96
N ILE A 168 17.50 8.17 -0.12
CA ILE A 168 18.00 8.56 -1.45
C ILE A 168 17.55 9.98 -1.81
N TYR A 169 16.26 10.31 -1.61
CA TYR A 169 15.73 11.62 -1.96
C TYR A 169 16.20 12.69 -0.94
N ARG A 170 16.84 13.72 -1.47
CA ARG A 170 17.22 14.95 -0.72
C ARG A 170 16.20 16.07 -0.92
N VAL A 171 15.21 15.84 -1.77
CA VAL A 171 14.11 16.74 -2.09
C VAL A 171 12.81 15.98 -1.88
N ARG A 172 11.71 16.71 -1.78
CA ARG A 172 10.37 16.12 -1.65
C ARG A 172 10.09 15.19 -2.83
N ASP A 173 9.57 14.00 -2.53
CA ASP A 173 9.16 13.03 -3.56
C ASP A 173 8.07 13.65 -4.45
N PRO A 174 8.26 13.71 -5.78
CA PRO A 174 7.27 14.31 -6.69
C PRO A 174 5.92 13.60 -6.65
N ARG A 175 5.89 12.33 -6.27
CA ARG A 175 4.65 11.56 -6.09
C ARG A 175 3.80 12.11 -4.95
N ALA A 176 4.40 12.70 -3.92
CA ALA A 176 3.70 13.30 -2.80
C ALA A 176 2.71 14.37 -3.25
N PHE A 177 3.07 15.19 -4.24
CA PHE A 177 2.17 16.22 -4.77
C PHE A 177 0.88 15.64 -5.38
N VAL A 178 1.01 14.53 -6.14
CA VAL A 178 -0.15 13.85 -6.75
C VAL A 178 -1.05 13.24 -5.67
N LEU A 179 -0.41 12.55 -4.70
CA LEU A 179 -1.14 11.89 -3.61
C LEU A 179 -1.82 12.90 -2.67
N GLU A 180 -1.21 14.03 -2.38
CA GLU A 180 -1.81 15.11 -1.59
C GLU A 180 -3.06 15.69 -2.25
N ARG A 181 -3.05 15.88 -3.56
CA ARG A 181 -4.24 16.31 -4.28
C ARG A 181 -5.37 15.29 -4.19
N ALA A 182 -5.05 14.00 -4.35
CA ALA A 182 -6.02 12.93 -4.21
C ALA A 182 -6.59 12.87 -2.79
N LEU A 183 -5.74 13.00 -1.77
CA LEU A 183 -6.15 13.05 -0.37
C LEU A 183 -7.00 14.27 -0.05
N ALA A 184 -6.68 15.45 -0.59
CA ALA A 184 -7.48 16.66 -0.40
C ALA A 184 -8.90 16.51 -0.99
N GLN A 185 -9.03 15.88 -2.16
CA GLN A 185 -10.32 15.55 -2.77
C GLN A 185 -11.11 14.54 -1.94
N LEU A 186 -10.45 13.51 -1.43
CA LEU A 186 -11.07 12.52 -0.55
C LEU A 186 -11.55 13.17 0.77
N GLU A 187 -10.73 14.03 1.34
CA GLU A 187 -11.07 14.78 2.57
C GLU A 187 -12.29 15.68 2.36
N ALA A 188 -12.33 16.45 1.28
CA ALA A 188 -13.47 17.31 0.94
C ALA A 188 -14.77 16.52 0.73
N ALA A 189 -14.68 15.29 0.24
CA ALA A 189 -15.83 14.41 0.04
C ALA A 189 -16.22 13.59 1.29
N SER A 190 -15.38 13.63 2.34
CA SER A 190 -15.57 12.85 3.56
C SER A 190 -16.18 13.70 4.67
N THR A 191 -17.06 13.11 5.49
CA THR A 191 -17.52 13.80 6.70
C THR A 191 -16.45 13.78 7.77
N ALA A 192 -16.31 14.84 8.54
CA ALA A 192 -15.34 14.91 9.65
C ALA A 192 -15.53 13.81 10.70
N ARG A 193 -16.74 13.27 10.83
CA ARG A 193 -17.06 12.19 11.76
C ARG A 193 -16.83 10.79 11.18
N SER A 194 -16.51 10.66 9.89
CA SER A 194 -16.19 9.37 9.30
C SER A 194 -14.80 8.90 9.75
N LEU A 195 -14.59 7.58 9.80
CA LEU A 195 -13.28 7.00 10.10
C LEU A 195 -12.19 7.54 9.16
N ILE A 196 -12.50 7.66 7.87
CA ILE A 196 -11.59 8.22 6.86
C ILE A 196 -11.27 9.67 7.17
N GLY A 197 -12.27 10.50 7.43
CA GLY A 197 -12.06 11.92 7.77
C GLY A 197 -11.23 12.10 9.05
N HIS A 198 -11.46 11.28 10.07
CA HIS A 198 -10.64 11.27 11.29
C HIS A 198 -9.17 10.92 10.98
N ARG A 199 -8.94 9.83 10.27
CA ARG A 199 -7.58 9.38 9.88
C ARG A 199 -6.83 10.42 9.05
N LEU A 200 -7.51 11.09 8.13
CA LEU A 200 -6.90 12.15 7.31
C LEU A 200 -6.49 13.35 8.18
N ARG A 201 -7.34 13.81 9.10
CA ARG A 201 -6.97 14.89 10.02
C ARG A 201 -5.80 14.52 10.90
N LEU A 202 -5.79 13.31 11.45
CA LEU A 202 -4.67 12.81 12.26
C LEU A 202 -3.37 12.80 11.45
N ALA A 203 -3.38 12.24 10.24
CA ALA A 203 -2.21 12.21 9.37
C ALA A 203 -1.68 13.62 9.04
N ARG A 204 -2.59 14.58 8.76
CA ARG A 204 -2.23 16.00 8.55
C ARG A 204 -1.61 16.64 9.78
N ALA A 205 -2.15 16.37 10.96
CA ALA A 205 -1.59 16.89 12.22
C ALA A 205 -0.19 16.33 12.46
N VAL A 206 0.02 15.04 12.24
CA VAL A 206 1.33 14.39 12.37
C VAL A 206 2.33 14.94 11.36
N GLU A 207 1.96 15.09 10.08
CA GLU A 207 2.82 15.67 9.05
C GLU A 207 3.29 17.06 9.44
N LYS A 208 2.34 17.95 9.79
CA LYS A 208 2.62 19.34 10.19
C LYS A 208 3.55 19.43 11.41
N GLU A 209 3.25 18.68 12.46
CA GLU A 209 4.05 18.72 13.69
C GLU A 209 5.43 18.08 13.47
N ALA A 210 5.54 17.04 12.67
CA ALA A 210 6.82 16.42 12.34
C ALA A 210 7.72 17.38 11.54
N GLU A 211 7.18 18.10 10.57
CA GLU A 211 7.93 19.12 9.83
C GLU A 211 8.50 20.21 10.76
N ILE A 212 7.68 20.70 11.70
CA ILE A 212 8.08 21.72 12.66
C ILE A 212 9.20 21.20 13.59
N GLN A 213 9.03 20.02 14.15
CA GLN A 213 9.98 19.49 15.14
C GLN A 213 11.28 19.00 14.51
N LEU A 214 11.22 18.38 13.31
CA LEU A 214 12.42 17.94 12.59
C LEU A 214 13.24 19.12 12.03
N ALA A 215 12.61 20.26 11.72
CA ALA A 215 13.33 21.47 11.32
C ALA A 215 14.05 22.15 12.51
N ALA A 216 13.68 21.84 13.75
CA ALA A 216 14.29 22.38 14.96
C ALA A 216 15.41 21.50 15.54
N HIS A 217 15.62 20.31 15.00
CA HIS A 217 16.65 19.34 15.36
C HIS A 217 17.73 19.20 14.30
#